data_064393ab7d1ccdfa2ef07fb9bfb7d55e
#
_entry.id   064393ab7d1ccdfa2ef07fb9bfb7d55e
#
_cell.length_a   1.000
_cell.length_b   1.000
_cell.length_c   1.000
_cell.angle_alpha   90.00
_cell.angle_beta   90.00
_cell.angle_gamma   90.00
#
_symmetry.space_group_name_H-M   'P 1'
#
loop_
_entity.id
_entity.type
_entity.pdbx_description
1 polymer ?
#
loop_
_entity_poly.entity_id
_entity_poly.type
_entity_poly.pdbx_seq_one_letter_code
_entity_poly.pdbx_strand_id
1 'polypeptide(L)' 'MPEEMKFFMYLLEFYAAHKNRRTGEVSAEWESKGLTKKIYDNYWVYHTEAIENAFADIDSLLNTGKHAW' A
#
# COMPACT_ATOMS: atom_id res chain seq x y z
N MET A 1 7.05 15.42 9.80
CA MET A 1 6.99 14.15 9.06
C MET A 1 6.74 14.43 7.59
N PRO A 2 7.47 13.80 6.67
CA PRO A 2 7.25 14.01 5.23
C PRO A 2 5.83 13.62 4.81
N GLU A 3 5.32 14.29 3.77
CA GLU A 3 3.98 13.99 3.25
C GLU A 3 3.86 12.55 2.77
N GLU A 4 4.93 12.02 2.16
CA GLU A 4 4.96 10.65 1.68
C GLU A 4 4.79 9.65 2.82
N MET A 5 5.42 9.91 3.97
CA MET A 5 5.30 9.03 5.13
C MET A 5 3.90 9.11 5.73
N LYS A 6 3.33 10.31 5.82
CA LYS A 6 1.97 10.49 6.32
C LYS A 6 0.98 9.72 5.45
N PHE A 7 1.12 9.86 4.14
CA PHE A 7 0.25 9.16 3.20
C PHE A 7 0.45 7.65 3.29
N PHE A 8 1.69 7.19 3.41
CA PHE A 8 1.98 5.76 3.50
C PHE A 8 1.30 5.14 4.73
N MET A 9 1.39 5.80 5.88
CA MET A 9 0.75 5.31 7.10
C MET A 9 -0.77 5.30 6.97
N TYR A 10 -1.32 6.34 6.37
CA TYR A 10 -2.75 6.43 6.09
C TYR A 10 -3.18 5.27 5.16
N LEU A 11 -2.44 5.08 4.08
CA LEU A 11 -2.73 4.03 3.10
C LEU A 11 -2.68 2.65 3.76
N LEU A 12 -1.67 2.39 4.58
CA LEU A 12 -1.52 1.11 5.27
C LEU A 12 -2.72 0.84 6.18
N GLU A 13 -3.13 1.82 6.96
CA GLU A 13 -4.26 1.67 7.87
C GLU A 13 -5.57 1.44 7.12
N PHE A 14 -5.81 2.20 6.06
CA PHE A 14 -7.03 2.06 5.27
C PHE A 14 -7.07 0.76 4.49
N TYR A 15 -5.93 0.35 3.94
CA TYR A 15 -5.85 -0.94 3.26
C TYR A 15 -6.14 -2.09 4.24
N ALA A 16 -5.54 -2.06 5.42
CA ALA A 16 -5.76 -3.09 6.42
C ALA A 16 -7.23 -3.16 6.83
N ALA A 17 -7.86 -2.00 7.07
CA ALA A 17 -9.28 -1.92 7.40
C ALA A 17 -10.15 -2.48 6.27
N HIS A 18 -9.81 -2.13 5.02
CA HIS A 18 -10.54 -2.62 3.84
C HIS A 18 -10.48 -4.13 3.73
N LYS A 19 -9.37 -4.73 4.11
CA LYS A 19 -9.18 -6.18 4.09
C LYS A 19 -9.61 -6.86 5.39
N ASN A 20 -10.10 -6.09 6.36
CA ASN A 20 -10.48 -6.59 7.67
C ASN A 20 -9.32 -7.30 8.36
N ARG A 21 -8.13 -6.70 8.27
CA ARG A 21 -6.89 -7.23 8.84
C ARG A 21 -6.26 -6.20 9.76
N ARG A 22 -5.37 -6.66 10.63
CA ARG A 22 -4.61 -5.76 11.51
C ARG A 22 -3.50 -5.06 10.74
N THR A 23 -3.30 -3.78 11.04
CA THR A 23 -2.26 -2.98 10.40
C THR A 23 -0.88 -3.63 10.52
N GLY A 24 -0.54 -4.15 11.70
CA GLY A 24 0.75 -4.79 11.92
C GLY A 24 0.95 -6.04 11.07
N GLU A 25 -0.11 -6.82 10.86
CA GLU A 25 -0.04 -8.00 10.01
C GLU A 25 0.21 -7.62 8.54
N VAL A 26 -0.50 -6.60 8.07
CA VAL A 26 -0.34 -6.12 6.69
C VAL A 26 1.05 -5.55 6.49
N SER A 27 1.51 -4.75 7.44
CA SER A 27 2.86 -4.17 7.39
C SER A 27 3.93 -5.25 7.31
N ALA A 28 3.81 -6.30 8.14
CA ALA A 28 4.76 -7.42 8.14
C ALA A 28 4.72 -8.17 6.82
N GLU A 29 3.56 -8.37 6.24
CA GLU A 29 3.41 -9.03 4.94
C GLU A 29 4.10 -8.22 3.84
N TRP A 30 3.83 -6.90 3.78
CA TRP A 30 4.46 -6.04 2.78
C TRP A 30 5.99 -6.11 2.90
N GLU A 31 6.50 -6.07 4.14
CA GLU A 31 7.94 -6.11 4.37
C GLU A 31 8.53 -7.45 3.95
N SER A 32 7.89 -8.56 4.32
CA SER A 32 8.38 -9.90 4.01
C SER A 32 8.41 -10.16 2.50
N LYS A 33 7.53 -9.52 1.74
CA LYS A 33 7.46 -9.67 0.28
C LYS A 33 8.28 -8.60 -0.46
N GLY A 34 8.97 -7.73 0.28
CA GLY A 34 9.79 -6.69 -0.31
C GLY A 34 8.98 -5.60 -1.00
N LEU A 35 7.75 -5.37 -0.56
CA LEU A 35 6.83 -4.42 -1.20
C LEU A 35 6.76 -3.07 -0.52
N THR A 36 7.22 -2.97 0.73
CA THR A 36 7.11 -1.73 1.51
C THR A 36 7.67 -0.53 0.75
N LYS A 37 8.90 -0.67 0.23
CA LYS A 37 9.54 0.42 -0.49
C LYS A 37 8.81 0.74 -1.80
N LYS A 38 8.37 -0.27 -2.52
CA LYS A 38 7.63 -0.06 -3.78
C LYS A 38 6.35 0.71 -3.54
N ILE A 39 5.62 0.36 -2.50
CA ILE A 39 4.37 1.04 -2.16
C ILE A 39 4.66 2.47 -1.71
N TYR A 40 5.67 2.65 -0.86
CA TYR A 40 6.07 3.98 -0.40
C TYR A 40 6.48 4.88 -1.56
N ASP A 41 7.32 4.36 -2.46
CA ASP A 41 7.85 5.14 -3.58
C ASP A 41 6.78 5.48 -4.61
N ASN A 42 5.64 4.81 -4.57
CA ASN A 42 4.55 5.07 -5.53
C ASN A 42 3.59 6.17 -5.06
N TYR A 43 4.03 6.99 -4.12
CA TYR A 43 3.24 8.07 -3.52
C TYR A 43 2.55 8.95 -4.57
N TRP A 44 3.31 9.40 -5.58
CA TRP A 44 2.76 10.33 -6.56
C TRP A 44 1.60 9.76 -7.34
N VAL A 45 1.64 8.48 -7.65
CA VAL A 45 0.54 7.82 -8.35
C VAL A 45 -0.64 7.61 -7.40
N TYR A 46 -0.37 6.99 -6.25
CA TYR A 46 -1.44 6.60 -5.34
C TYR A 46 -2.22 7.78 -4.77
N HIS A 47 -1.54 8.90 -4.46
CA HIS A 47 -2.23 9.99 -3.78
C HIS A 47 -3.02 10.90 -4.75
N THR A 48 -2.81 10.76 -6.06
CA THR A 48 -3.53 11.56 -7.06
C THR A 48 -4.79 10.88 -7.56
N GLU A 49 -5.02 9.63 -7.19
CA GLU A 49 -6.18 8.86 -7.65
C GLU A 49 -7.05 8.46 -6.46
N ALA A 50 -8.19 7.85 -6.75
CA ALA A 50 -9.03 7.29 -5.70
C ALA A 50 -8.26 6.20 -4.96
N ILE A 51 -8.44 6.13 -3.64
CA ILE A 51 -7.69 5.18 -2.81
C ILE A 51 -7.96 3.72 -3.21
N GLU A 52 -9.12 3.45 -3.78
CA GLU A 52 -9.47 2.10 -4.27
C GLU A 52 -8.53 1.64 -5.38
N ASN A 53 -8.03 2.58 -6.18
CA ASN A 53 -7.05 2.24 -7.22
C ASN A 53 -5.73 1.81 -6.60
N ALA A 54 -5.32 2.45 -5.51
CA ALA A 54 -4.13 2.03 -4.78
C ALA A 54 -4.33 0.63 -4.19
N PHE A 55 -5.51 0.34 -3.65
CA PHE A 55 -5.82 -0.99 -3.10
C PHE A 55 -5.71 -2.07 -4.17
N ALA A 56 -6.25 -1.80 -5.36
CA ALA A 56 -6.19 -2.75 -6.47
C ALA A 56 -4.75 -3.01 -6.89
N ASP A 57 -3.93 -1.96 -6.91
CA ASP A 57 -2.52 -2.11 -7.27
C ASP A 57 -1.73 -2.88 -6.19
N ILE A 58 -2.01 -2.60 -4.92
CA ILE A 58 -1.39 -3.35 -3.83
C ILE A 58 -1.76 -4.83 -3.91
N ASP A 59 -3.02 -5.13 -4.20
CA ASP A 59 -3.45 -6.51 -4.39
C ASP A 59 -2.68 -7.18 -5.54
N SER A 60 -2.47 -6.46 -6.64
CA SER A 60 -1.70 -6.96 -7.77
C SER A 60 -0.25 -7.24 -7.36
N LEU A 61 0.38 -6.31 -6.63
CA LEU A 61 1.75 -6.50 -6.14
C LEU A 61 1.85 -7.72 -5.24
N LEU A 62 0.87 -7.94 -4.37
CA LEU A 62 0.86 -9.09 -3.48
C LEU A 62 0.67 -10.40 -4.23
N ASN A 63 -0.14 -10.41 -5.28
CA ASN A 63 -0.48 -11.61 -6.01
C ASN A 63 0.51 -11.95 -7.13
N THR A 64 1.08 -10.93 -7.78
CA THR A 64 1.92 -11.14 -8.97
C THR A 64 3.32 -10.54 -8.85
N GLY A 65 3.55 -9.69 -7.88
CA GLY A 65 4.80 -8.94 -7.75
C GLY A 65 4.88 -7.75 -8.72
N LYS A 66 3.81 -7.46 -9.45
CA LYS A 66 3.78 -6.38 -10.45
C LYS A 66 2.63 -5.44 -10.19
N HIS A 67 2.80 -4.17 -10.62
CA HIS A 67 1.72 -3.19 -10.61
C HIS A 67 0.57 -3.65 -11.49
N ALA A 68 -0.63 -3.14 -11.21
CA ALA A 68 -1.83 -3.48 -11.98
C ALA A 68 -1.84 -2.82 -13.36
N TRP A 69 -1.02 -1.78 -13.56
CA TRP A 69 -0.91 -1.08 -14.85
C TRP A 69 0.37 -1.40 -15.60
#